data_7673d9554fdea028e1c9c7a5f4a2053c
#
_entry.id   7673d9554fdea028e1c9c7a5f4a2053c
#
_cell.length_a   1.000
_cell.length_b   1.000
_cell.length_c   1.000
_cell.angle_alpha   90.00
_cell.angle_beta   90.00
_cell.angle_gamma   90.00
#
_symmetry.space_group_name_H-M   'P 1'
#
loop_
_entity.id
_entity.type
_entity.pdbx_description
1 polymer ?
#
loop_
_entity_poly.entity_id
_entity_poly.type
_entity_poly.pdbx_seq_one_letter_code
_entity_poly.pdbx_strand_id
1 'polypeptide(L)'
;MSALTAKDREKILEQGAQILAQVLVPNGFKFHLATSGTSSCGAFAEGEFVKGDRKLEFHFRYSLGLVTYHIGKQSLGHVDYMRALLGKSGAYPPFSEDSITGFEALRQDLAEHCSDFISGNGKEFCQCIEKHKEYESLTGFQKMESTQSHI
;
A
#
# COMPACT_ATOMS: atom_id res chain seq x y z
N MET A 1 -3.42 30.77 -6.43
CA MET A 1 -4.03 29.52 -5.99
C MET A 1 -3.48 29.13 -4.64
N SER A 2 -4.31 28.99 -3.65
CA SER A 2 -3.85 28.62 -2.31
C SER A 2 -3.43 27.14 -2.27
N ALA A 3 -2.41 26.84 -1.48
CA ALA A 3 -2.00 25.46 -1.26
C ALA A 3 -3.10 24.70 -0.49
N LEU A 4 -3.21 23.40 -0.74
CA LEU A 4 -4.14 22.56 0.00
C LEU A 4 -3.70 22.47 1.48
N THR A 5 -4.68 22.51 2.38
CA THR A 5 -4.44 22.38 3.82
C THR A 5 -4.40 20.90 4.22
N ALA A 6 -3.99 20.64 5.47
CA ALA A 6 -4.07 19.28 6.03
C ALA A 6 -5.50 18.75 5.98
N LYS A 7 -6.49 19.62 6.22
CA LYS A 7 -7.90 19.23 6.18
C LYS A 7 -8.35 18.85 4.78
N ASP A 8 -7.85 19.55 3.74
CA ASP A 8 -8.12 19.19 2.36
C ASP A 8 -7.53 17.82 2.02
N ARG A 9 -6.32 17.54 2.51
CA ARG A 9 -5.68 16.24 2.33
C ARG A 9 -6.48 15.13 3.00
N GLU A 10 -7.02 15.38 4.21
CA GLU A 10 -7.89 14.43 4.90
C GLU A 10 -9.12 14.08 4.07
N LYS A 11 -9.77 15.08 3.46
CA LYS A 11 -10.97 14.86 2.65
C LYS A 11 -10.67 13.99 1.43
N ILE A 12 -9.57 14.26 0.73
CA ILE A 12 -9.18 13.48 -0.44
C ILE A 12 -8.80 12.06 -0.01
N LEU A 13 -8.07 11.93 1.09
CA LEU A 13 -7.70 10.63 1.63
C LEU A 13 -8.95 9.82 2.01
N GLU A 14 -9.96 10.45 2.60
CA GLU A 14 -11.21 9.78 2.95
C GLU A 14 -11.97 9.32 1.71
N GLN A 15 -11.97 10.12 0.63
CA GLN A 15 -12.55 9.71 -0.64
C GLN A 15 -11.82 8.50 -1.21
N GLY A 16 -10.49 8.52 -1.15
CA GLY A 16 -9.67 7.37 -1.57
C GLY A 16 -9.93 6.14 -0.70
N ALA A 17 -10.08 6.35 0.61
CA ALA A 17 -10.39 5.26 1.54
C ALA A 17 -11.73 4.60 1.20
N GLN A 18 -12.73 5.35 0.73
CA GLN A 18 -14.00 4.77 0.29
C GLN A 18 -13.81 3.83 -0.90
N ILE A 19 -12.86 4.13 -1.78
CA ILE A 19 -12.51 3.25 -2.90
C ILE A 19 -11.94 1.93 -2.36
N LEU A 20 -11.00 2.02 -1.44
CA LEU A 20 -10.36 0.84 -0.82
C LEU A 20 -11.37 0.04 0.03
N ALA A 21 -12.32 0.73 0.65
CA ALA A 21 -13.34 0.12 1.50
C ALA A 21 -14.21 -0.88 0.73
N GLN A 22 -14.34 -0.74 -0.58
CA GLN A 22 -15.10 -1.67 -1.40
C GLN A 22 -14.56 -3.10 -1.30
N VAL A 23 -13.26 -3.25 -1.09
CA VAL A 23 -12.62 -4.56 -0.91
C VAL A 23 -12.41 -4.88 0.56
N LEU A 24 -12.01 -3.91 1.36
CA LEU A 24 -11.55 -4.13 2.73
C LEU A 24 -12.68 -4.23 3.75
N VAL A 25 -13.68 -3.37 3.66
CA VAL A 25 -14.78 -3.36 4.66
C VAL A 25 -15.61 -4.64 4.64
N PRO A 26 -15.98 -5.21 3.47
CA PRO A 26 -16.68 -6.50 3.46
C PRO A 26 -15.88 -7.64 4.09
N ASN A 27 -14.58 -7.49 4.18
CA ASN A 27 -13.67 -8.48 4.77
C ASN A 27 -13.31 -8.18 6.22
N GLY A 28 -14.00 -7.22 6.86
CA GLY A 28 -13.86 -6.98 8.29
C GLY A 28 -12.89 -5.87 8.69
N PHE A 29 -12.30 -5.17 7.73
CA PHE A 29 -11.41 -4.05 8.04
C PHE A 29 -12.21 -2.80 8.37
N LYS A 30 -11.65 -1.95 9.24
CA LYS A 30 -12.23 -0.66 9.60
C LYS A 30 -11.21 0.44 9.31
N PHE A 31 -11.69 1.54 8.74
CA PHE A 31 -10.86 2.69 8.43
C PHE A 31 -10.69 3.60 9.63
N HIS A 32 -9.46 4.08 9.83
CA HIS A 32 -9.15 5.11 10.81
C HIS A 32 -8.24 6.16 10.15
N LEU A 33 -8.55 7.44 10.38
CA LEU A 33 -7.63 8.51 10.06
C LEU A 33 -6.53 8.48 11.11
N ALA A 34 -5.29 8.18 10.71
CA ALA A 34 -4.20 7.99 11.65
C ALA A 34 -3.61 9.32 12.10
N THR A 35 -3.23 10.18 11.16
CA THR A 35 -2.69 11.50 11.45
C THR A 35 -2.79 12.40 10.23
N SER A 36 -2.68 13.70 10.47
CA SER A 36 -2.57 14.70 9.42
C SER A 36 -1.81 15.90 9.95
N GLY A 37 -1.27 16.71 9.08
CA GLY A 37 -0.50 17.87 9.49
C GLY A 37 0.19 18.56 8.34
N THR A 38 1.14 19.40 8.68
CA THR A 38 1.97 20.11 7.72
C THR A 38 3.43 19.94 8.12
N SER A 39 4.24 19.53 7.16
CA SER A 39 5.67 19.37 7.33
C SER A 39 6.40 20.31 6.37
N SER A 40 7.74 20.27 6.36
CA SER A 40 8.54 21.05 5.43
C SER A 40 8.23 20.74 3.97
N CYS A 41 7.65 19.57 3.69
CA CYS A 41 7.27 19.16 2.33
C CYS A 41 5.80 19.43 2.01
N GLY A 42 5.06 20.11 2.89
CA GLY A 42 3.66 20.48 2.69
C GLY A 42 2.68 19.71 3.56
N ALA A 43 1.39 19.91 3.30
CA ALA A 43 0.32 19.23 4.04
C ALA A 43 0.21 17.76 3.66
N PHE A 44 -0.13 16.92 4.64
CA PHE A 44 -0.27 15.47 4.43
C PHE A 44 -1.41 14.91 5.29
N ALA A 45 -1.85 13.71 4.95
CA ALA A 45 -2.76 12.90 5.76
C ALA A 45 -2.38 11.43 5.65
N GLU A 46 -2.55 10.69 6.73
CA GLU A 46 -2.28 9.26 6.78
C GLU A 46 -3.50 8.53 7.28
N GLY A 47 -3.81 7.41 6.66
CA GLY A 47 -4.93 6.58 7.04
C GLY A 47 -4.52 5.13 7.19
N GLU A 48 -5.40 4.34 7.81
CA GLU A 48 -5.17 2.92 7.98
C GLU A 48 -6.49 2.16 7.97
N PHE A 49 -6.43 0.92 7.47
CA PHE A 49 -7.50 -0.06 7.63
C PHE A 49 -7.00 -1.15 8.57
N VAL A 50 -7.78 -1.49 9.58
CA VAL A 50 -7.38 -2.42 10.64
C VAL A 50 -8.38 -3.55 10.77
N LYS A 51 -7.87 -4.77 10.92
CA LYS A 51 -8.64 -5.98 11.20
C LYS A 51 -7.78 -6.89 12.08
N GLY A 52 -8.05 -6.91 13.40
CA GLY A 52 -7.23 -7.69 14.32
C GLY A 52 -5.77 -7.26 14.28
N ASP A 53 -4.86 -8.20 14.01
CA ASP A 53 -3.43 -7.93 13.90
C ASP A 53 -3.00 -7.47 12.50
N ARG A 54 -3.95 -7.27 11.58
CA ARG A 54 -3.68 -6.85 10.21
C ARG A 54 -3.95 -5.38 10.03
N LYS A 55 -3.05 -4.69 9.35
CA LYS A 55 -3.18 -3.26 9.12
C LYS A 55 -2.61 -2.90 7.76
N LEU A 56 -3.36 -2.09 7.00
CA LEU A 56 -2.90 -1.46 5.77
C LEU A 56 -2.78 0.03 6.04
N GLU A 57 -1.56 0.54 6.02
CA GLU A 57 -1.29 1.96 6.21
C GLU A 57 -1.03 2.63 4.87
N PHE A 58 -1.49 3.86 4.71
CA PHE A 58 -1.22 4.62 3.50
C PHE A 58 -1.09 6.11 3.80
N HIS A 59 -0.23 6.76 3.03
CA HIS A 59 0.12 8.16 3.18
C HIS A 59 -0.32 8.93 1.94
N PHE A 60 -0.92 10.09 2.14
CA PHE A 60 -1.37 10.96 1.05
C PHE A 60 -0.80 12.37 1.25
N ARG A 61 -0.22 12.91 0.19
CA ARG A 61 0.25 14.30 0.16
C ARG A 61 -0.28 14.99 -1.09
N TYR A 62 0.28 14.72 -2.23
CA TYR A 62 -0.21 15.16 -3.53
C TYR A 62 -0.91 14.02 -4.27
N SER A 63 -0.51 12.81 -3.94
CA SER A 63 -1.07 11.58 -4.45
C SER A 63 -0.91 10.52 -3.37
N LEU A 64 -1.51 9.35 -3.59
CA LEU A 64 -1.26 8.20 -2.72
C LEU A 64 0.22 7.84 -2.80
N GLY A 65 0.90 7.85 -1.67
CA GLY A 65 2.32 7.60 -1.57
C GLY A 65 2.65 6.24 -0.98
N LEU A 66 3.35 6.23 0.14
CA LEU A 66 3.79 5.00 0.78
C LEU A 66 2.59 4.18 1.26
N VAL A 67 2.56 2.90 0.87
CA VAL A 67 1.54 1.92 1.28
C VAL A 67 2.27 0.76 1.94
N THR A 68 1.90 0.44 3.19
CA THR A 68 2.57 -0.61 3.97
C THR A 68 1.55 -1.56 4.58
N TYR A 69 1.84 -2.85 4.45
CA TYR A 69 1.01 -3.94 4.99
C TYR A 69 1.65 -4.46 6.28
N HIS A 70 0.83 -4.74 7.29
CA HIS A 70 1.29 -5.30 8.55
C HIS A 70 0.45 -6.52 8.93
N ILE A 71 1.11 -7.59 9.38
CA ILE A 71 0.47 -8.70 10.09
C ILE A 71 1.31 -8.92 11.36
N GLY A 72 0.74 -8.60 12.52
CA GLY A 72 1.48 -8.67 13.78
C GLY A 72 2.70 -7.74 13.75
N LYS A 73 3.87 -8.30 13.96
CA LYS A 73 5.14 -7.55 13.95
C LYS A 73 5.82 -7.51 12.59
N GLN A 74 5.24 -8.19 11.59
CA GLN A 74 5.81 -8.25 10.25
C GLN A 74 5.19 -7.15 9.39
N SER A 75 6.00 -6.52 8.56
CA SER A 75 5.53 -5.48 7.64
C SER A 75 6.24 -5.57 6.30
N LEU A 76 5.58 -5.09 5.26
CA LEU A 76 6.10 -5.09 3.90
C LEU A 76 5.42 -3.98 3.11
N GLY A 77 6.22 -3.19 2.38
CA GLY A 77 5.68 -2.16 1.49
C GLY A 77 4.96 -2.78 0.29
N HIS A 78 4.03 -2.04 -0.30
CA HIS A 78 3.24 -2.56 -1.41
C HIS A 78 4.11 -2.98 -2.60
N VAL A 79 5.07 -2.15 -2.98
CA VAL A 79 5.95 -2.45 -4.11
C VAL A 79 6.73 -3.75 -3.86
N ASP A 80 7.25 -3.90 -2.64
CA ASP A 80 8.01 -5.09 -2.25
C ASP A 80 7.12 -6.33 -2.19
N TYR A 81 5.89 -6.18 -1.70
CA TYR A 81 4.91 -7.27 -1.65
C TYR A 81 4.58 -7.76 -3.07
N MET A 82 4.27 -6.84 -3.97
CA MET A 82 3.95 -7.21 -5.35
C MET A 82 5.14 -7.87 -6.05
N ARG A 83 6.36 -7.34 -5.85
CA ARG A 83 7.56 -7.95 -6.43
C ARG A 83 7.75 -9.38 -5.91
N ALA A 84 7.60 -9.59 -4.62
CA ALA A 84 7.77 -10.92 -4.02
C ALA A 84 6.68 -11.89 -4.48
N LEU A 85 5.46 -11.40 -4.66
CA LEU A 85 4.30 -12.20 -5.01
C LEU A 85 4.24 -12.48 -6.51
N LEU A 86 4.47 -11.48 -7.35
CA LEU A 86 4.27 -11.53 -8.79
C LEU A 86 5.57 -11.56 -9.60
N GLY A 87 6.68 -11.20 -8.99
CA GLY A 87 7.96 -11.01 -9.69
C GLY A 87 8.04 -9.68 -10.44
N LYS A 88 7.03 -8.82 -10.30
CA LYS A 88 6.94 -7.54 -10.99
C LYS A 88 6.03 -6.59 -10.21
N SER A 89 5.91 -5.35 -10.66
CA SER A 89 4.99 -4.38 -10.08
C SER A 89 3.53 -4.81 -10.30
N GLY A 90 2.64 -4.43 -9.37
CA GLY A 90 1.21 -4.51 -9.58
C GLY A 90 0.70 -3.30 -10.37
N ALA A 91 -0.60 -3.01 -10.26
CA ALA A 91 -1.20 -1.85 -10.90
C ALA A 91 -0.79 -0.53 -10.22
N TYR A 92 -0.53 -0.57 -8.91
CA TYR A 92 -0.07 0.58 -8.15
C TYR A 92 1.47 0.51 -8.01
N PRO A 93 2.22 1.61 -8.14
CA PRO A 93 1.79 2.96 -8.49
C PRO A 93 1.57 3.14 -10.00
N PRO A 94 0.50 3.84 -10.40
CA PRO A 94 0.27 4.13 -11.82
C PRO A 94 1.05 5.36 -12.27
N PHE A 95 1.22 5.52 -13.57
CA PHE A 95 1.79 6.74 -14.17
C PHE A 95 0.69 7.78 -14.34
N SER A 96 0.21 8.33 -13.22
CA SER A 96 -0.86 9.33 -13.24
C SER A 96 -0.64 10.34 -12.13
N GLU A 97 -0.94 11.60 -12.41
CA GLU A 97 -0.92 12.68 -11.42
C GLU A 97 -2.27 12.88 -10.76
N ASP A 98 -3.29 12.13 -11.19
CA ASP A 98 -4.63 12.19 -10.60
C ASP A 98 -4.60 11.71 -9.16
N SER A 99 -5.17 12.49 -8.24
CA SER A 99 -5.16 12.18 -6.81
C SER A 99 -5.93 10.90 -6.47
N ILE A 100 -6.88 10.48 -7.31
CA ILE A 100 -7.73 9.30 -7.06
C ILE A 100 -7.21 8.05 -7.76
N THR A 101 -6.52 8.19 -8.87
CA THR A 101 -6.05 7.05 -9.67
C THR A 101 -5.19 6.08 -8.87
N GLY A 102 -4.36 6.58 -7.95
CA GLY A 102 -3.55 5.72 -7.08
C GLY A 102 -4.39 4.81 -6.21
N PHE A 103 -5.48 5.32 -5.65
CA PHE A 103 -6.40 4.50 -4.82
C PHE A 103 -7.11 3.45 -5.66
N GLU A 104 -7.50 3.78 -6.88
CA GLU A 104 -8.14 2.82 -7.78
C GLU A 104 -7.18 1.70 -8.17
N ALA A 105 -5.93 2.03 -8.48
CA ALA A 105 -4.89 1.05 -8.79
C ALA A 105 -4.59 0.15 -7.59
N LEU A 106 -4.51 0.73 -6.38
CA LEU A 106 -4.30 -0.04 -5.16
C LEU A 106 -5.48 -0.99 -4.91
N ARG A 107 -6.70 -0.51 -5.09
CA ARG A 107 -7.90 -1.37 -4.96
C ARG A 107 -7.81 -2.56 -5.91
N GLN A 108 -7.40 -2.34 -7.15
CA GLN A 108 -7.24 -3.41 -8.12
C GLN A 108 -6.24 -4.46 -7.63
N ASP A 109 -5.09 -4.04 -7.14
CA ASP A 109 -4.08 -4.96 -6.61
C ASP A 109 -4.61 -5.73 -5.39
N LEU A 110 -5.32 -5.04 -4.49
CA LEU A 110 -5.93 -5.68 -3.32
C LEU A 110 -6.90 -6.78 -3.75
N ALA A 111 -7.80 -6.48 -4.69
CA ALA A 111 -8.81 -7.42 -5.15
C ALA A 111 -8.21 -8.61 -5.90
N GLU A 112 -7.19 -8.37 -6.71
CA GLU A 112 -6.63 -9.40 -7.59
C GLU A 112 -5.52 -10.24 -6.94
N HIS A 113 -4.74 -9.68 -6.02
CA HIS A 113 -3.50 -10.31 -5.56
C HIS A 113 -3.37 -10.48 -4.05
N CYS A 114 -4.14 -9.75 -3.24
CA CYS A 114 -3.91 -9.67 -1.81
C CYS A 114 -4.91 -10.45 -0.95
N SER A 115 -5.57 -11.47 -1.52
CA SER A 115 -6.60 -12.23 -0.80
C SER A 115 -6.08 -12.87 0.48
N ASP A 116 -4.83 -13.33 0.49
CA ASP A 116 -4.22 -13.93 1.68
C ASP A 116 -4.11 -12.93 2.83
N PHE A 117 -3.68 -11.70 2.53
CA PHE A 117 -3.62 -10.61 3.51
C PHE A 117 -5.02 -10.19 3.97
N ILE A 118 -5.97 -10.13 3.05
CA ILE A 118 -7.32 -9.60 3.31
C ILE A 118 -8.17 -10.61 4.09
N SER A 119 -8.20 -11.86 3.67
CA SER A 119 -9.09 -12.86 4.25
C SER A 119 -8.46 -14.22 4.48
N GLY A 120 -7.26 -14.47 3.97
CA GLY A 120 -6.55 -15.72 4.17
C GLY A 120 -5.83 -15.79 5.52
N ASN A 121 -5.03 -16.83 5.70
CA ASN A 121 -4.31 -17.05 6.97
C ASN A 121 -3.00 -16.28 7.09
N GLY A 122 -2.60 -15.53 6.05
CA GLY A 122 -1.37 -14.74 6.07
C GLY A 122 -0.11 -15.52 5.73
N LYS A 123 -0.23 -16.80 5.38
CA LYS A 123 0.93 -17.64 5.06
C LYS A 123 1.68 -17.16 3.83
N GLU A 124 0.95 -16.79 2.78
CA GLU A 124 1.55 -16.26 1.55
C GLU A 124 2.26 -14.94 1.81
N PHE A 125 1.66 -14.07 2.64
CA PHE A 125 2.28 -12.83 3.05
C PHE A 125 3.60 -13.08 3.77
N CYS A 126 3.63 -14.04 4.70
CA CYS A 126 4.86 -14.42 5.42
C CYS A 126 5.93 -14.96 4.47
N GLN A 127 5.53 -15.72 3.44
CA GLN A 127 6.46 -16.19 2.41
C GLN A 127 7.04 -15.00 1.63
N CYS A 128 6.23 -13.99 1.35
CA CYS A 128 6.70 -12.78 0.68
C CYS A 128 7.69 -11.99 1.55
N ILE A 129 7.49 -11.95 2.86
CA ILE A 129 8.45 -11.36 3.80
C ILE A 129 9.81 -12.05 3.66
N GLU A 130 9.84 -13.38 3.63
CA GLU A 130 11.09 -14.14 3.51
C GLU A 130 11.75 -13.90 2.14
N LYS A 131 10.97 -13.89 1.06
CA LYS A 131 11.49 -13.58 -0.28
C LYS A 131 12.09 -12.18 -0.34
N HIS A 132 11.45 -11.21 0.31
CA HIS A 132 11.97 -9.85 0.36
C HIS A 132 13.31 -9.77 1.10
N LYS A 133 13.44 -10.50 2.21
CA LYS A 133 14.70 -10.58 2.96
C LYS A 133 15.82 -11.15 2.09
N GLU A 134 15.54 -12.21 1.35
CA GLU A 134 16.49 -12.80 0.41
C GLU A 134 16.89 -11.79 -0.67
N TYR A 135 15.92 -11.09 -1.23
CA TYR A 135 16.16 -10.06 -2.25
C TYR A 135 17.05 -8.95 -1.71
N GLU A 136 16.80 -8.48 -0.49
CA GLU A 136 17.60 -7.43 0.15
C GLU A 136 19.04 -7.87 0.41
N SER A 137 19.30 -9.18 0.54
CA SER A 137 20.63 -9.71 0.77
C SER A 137 21.46 -9.81 -0.53
N LEU A 138 20.85 -9.64 -1.70
CA LEU A 138 21.51 -9.75 -2.98
C LEU A 138 22.32 -8.50 -3.32
N THR A 139 23.37 -8.68 -4.16
CA THR A 139 24.07 -7.53 -4.75
C THR A 139 23.16 -6.85 -5.76
N GLY A 140 23.51 -5.62 -6.17
CA GLY A 140 22.75 -4.91 -7.19
C GLY A 140 22.56 -5.69 -8.48
N PHE A 141 23.62 -6.38 -8.94
CA PHE A 141 23.56 -7.21 -10.15
C PHE A 141 22.62 -8.40 -9.96
N GLN A 142 22.71 -9.09 -8.83
CA GLN A 142 21.84 -10.21 -8.50
C GLN A 142 20.37 -9.79 -8.38
N LYS A 143 20.10 -8.59 -7.86
CA LYS A 143 18.75 -8.04 -7.79
C LYS A 143 18.18 -7.85 -9.18
N MET A 144 18.95 -7.34 -10.12
CA MET A 144 18.53 -7.16 -11.51
C MET A 144 18.19 -8.50 -12.16
N GLU A 145 19.04 -9.51 -12.01
CA GLU A 145 18.79 -10.85 -12.55
C GLU A 145 17.54 -11.48 -11.96
N SER A 146 17.37 -11.39 -10.63
CA SER A 146 16.20 -11.94 -9.95
C SER A 146 14.91 -11.31 -10.47
N THR A 147 14.90 -9.99 -10.69
CA THR A 147 13.74 -9.28 -11.22
C THR A 147 13.45 -9.70 -12.66
N GLN A 148 14.49 -9.80 -13.49
CA GLN A 148 14.35 -10.17 -14.90
C GLN A 148 13.86 -11.61 -15.08
N SER A 149 14.26 -12.52 -14.21
CA SER A 149 13.88 -13.93 -14.32
C SER A 149 12.38 -14.18 -14.14
N HIS A 150 11.63 -13.18 -13.64
CA HIS A 150 10.19 -13.28 -13.43
C HIS A 150 9.36 -12.61 -14.51
N ILE A 151 10.01 -12.09 -15.52
CA ILE A 151 9.33 -11.40 -16.62
C ILE A 151 8.85 -12.40 -17.68
#